data_e047031bc956f791a88b1fa88dc8fecc
#
_entry.id   e047031bc956f791a88b1fa88dc8fecc
#
_cell.length_a   1.000
_cell.length_b   1.000
_cell.length_c   1.000
_cell.angle_alpha   90.00
_cell.angle_beta   90.00
_cell.angle_gamma   90.00
#
_symmetry.space_group_name_H-M   'P 1'
#
loop_
_entity.id
_entity.type
_entity.pdbx_description
1 polymer ?
#
loop_
_entity_poly.entity_id
_entity_poly.type
_entity_poly.pdbx_seq_one_letter_code
_entity_poly.pdbx_strand_id
1 'polypeptide(L)'
;MGTVNILECVRNNCCVKSFLNVTTDKVYLNREWSWGYRENEELDGYDPYSNSKSCSELVTHSYKRSFFTDIDGLPIIPISTARAGNVIGGGDFASDRIIPDCIRAAVKHEDIVVRNPYSTRPYQHVLEPLYAYLLIAMKQYEDIGFADYYNVGPDDVDCFQTGALVDLFVNKWGEGMRWVNKYDGGPHEANFLKLDCSKLKKTFGWSPRWNLDEAMEKIVEWSKVWLAGGDVRVCMDKQIDEFLNV
;
A
#
# COMPACT_ATOMS: atom_id res chain seq x y z
N MET A 1 -7.58 -17.03 9.68
CA MET A 1 -7.00 -17.59 10.92
C MET A 1 -5.93 -16.66 11.52
N GLY A 2 -4.90 -16.19 10.78
CA GLY A 2 -3.87 -15.31 11.33
C GLY A 2 -4.41 -14.09 12.07
N THR A 3 -5.38 -13.36 11.46
CA THR A 3 -6.03 -12.20 12.10
C THR A 3 -6.73 -12.56 13.40
N VAL A 4 -7.44 -13.70 13.45
CA VAL A 4 -8.07 -14.21 14.67
C VAL A 4 -7.02 -14.43 15.76
N ASN A 5 -5.94 -15.13 15.43
CA ASN A 5 -4.89 -15.45 16.40
C ASN A 5 -4.25 -14.18 17.00
N ILE A 6 -3.99 -13.17 16.16
CA ILE A 6 -3.43 -11.90 16.65
C ILE A 6 -4.45 -11.14 17.51
N LEU A 7 -5.71 -11.07 17.08
CA LEU A 7 -6.77 -10.41 17.87
C LEU A 7 -7.01 -11.12 19.22
N GLU A 8 -6.93 -12.45 19.28
CA GLU A 8 -6.94 -13.19 20.56
C GLU A 8 -5.71 -12.85 21.42
N CYS A 9 -4.53 -12.71 20.82
CA CYS A 9 -3.36 -12.23 21.57
C CYS A 9 -3.57 -10.81 22.11
N VAL A 10 -4.14 -9.90 21.32
CA VAL A 10 -4.48 -8.54 21.77
C VAL A 10 -5.47 -8.59 22.93
N ARG A 11 -6.53 -9.40 22.80
CA ARG A 11 -7.58 -9.54 23.82
C ARG A 11 -7.05 -10.07 25.16
N ASN A 12 -6.11 -10.99 25.11
CA ASN A 12 -5.57 -11.67 26.29
C ASN A 12 -4.30 -11.00 26.84
N ASN A 13 -3.88 -9.85 26.31
CA ASN A 13 -2.65 -9.19 26.70
C ASN A 13 -2.86 -7.70 27.01
N CYS A 14 -2.84 -7.37 28.32
CA CYS A 14 -3.05 -6.01 28.80
C CYS A 14 -1.94 -5.02 28.42
N CYS A 15 -0.82 -5.48 27.85
CA CYS A 15 0.28 -4.61 27.42
C CYS A 15 0.00 -3.94 26.06
N VAL A 16 -0.94 -4.48 25.26
CA VAL A 16 -1.30 -3.87 23.96
C VAL A 16 -2.14 -2.65 24.20
N LYS A 17 -1.68 -1.50 23.66
CA LYS A 17 -2.31 -0.18 23.83
C LYS A 17 -2.85 0.41 22.54
N SER A 18 -2.45 -0.14 21.39
CA SER A 18 -2.86 0.32 20.07
C SER A 18 -2.70 -0.85 19.09
N PHE A 19 -3.68 -1.08 18.23
CA PHE A 19 -3.64 -2.13 17.23
C PHE A 19 -4.08 -1.59 15.87
N LEU A 20 -3.27 -1.83 14.85
CA LEU A 20 -3.57 -1.49 13.46
C LEU A 20 -3.56 -2.74 12.59
N ASN A 21 -4.70 -3.05 11.97
CA ASN A 21 -4.80 -4.10 10.95
C ASN A 21 -4.47 -3.51 9.58
N VAL A 22 -3.36 -3.94 8.97
CA VAL A 22 -2.98 -3.53 7.63
C VAL A 22 -3.57 -4.48 6.59
N THR A 23 -4.43 -3.95 5.73
CA THR A 23 -5.08 -4.71 4.66
C THR A 23 -4.70 -4.16 3.27
N THR A 24 -5.61 -4.08 2.33
CA THR A 24 -5.34 -3.70 0.95
C THR A 24 -6.52 -2.95 0.35
N ASP A 25 -6.30 -2.17 -0.70
CA ASP A 25 -7.31 -1.57 -1.55
C ASP A 25 -8.23 -2.61 -2.24
N LYS A 26 -7.74 -3.84 -2.41
CA LYS A 26 -8.46 -4.95 -3.06
C LYS A 26 -9.54 -5.60 -2.20
N VAL A 27 -9.80 -5.08 -1.00
CA VAL A 27 -10.88 -5.58 -0.12
C VAL A 27 -12.26 -5.19 -0.62
N TYR A 28 -12.37 -4.15 -1.44
CA TYR A 28 -13.64 -3.64 -1.93
C TYR A 28 -14.24 -4.50 -3.03
N LEU A 29 -15.57 -4.55 -3.09
CA LEU A 29 -16.29 -4.99 -4.29
C LEU A 29 -15.96 -4.02 -5.43
N ASN A 30 -15.08 -4.42 -6.35
CA ASN A 30 -14.65 -3.55 -7.43
C ASN A 30 -15.75 -3.43 -8.51
N ARG A 31 -16.26 -2.22 -8.67
CA ARG A 31 -17.29 -1.84 -9.67
C ARG A 31 -16.72 -1.10 -10.87
N GLU A 32 -15.40 -1.06 -11.01
CA GLU A 32 -14.68 -0.36 -12.10
C GLU A 32 -15.07 1.12 -12.24
N TRP A 33 -15.32 1.81 -11.11
CA TRP A 33 -15.71 3.22 -11.09
C TRP A 33 -14.51 4.12 -11.35
N SER A 34 -14.79 5.31 -11.89
CA SER A 34 -13.76 6.32 -12.15
C SER A 34 -13.34 7.12 -10.90
N TRP A 35 -14.06 7.01 -9.80
CA TRP A 35 -13.74 7.64 -8.50
C TRP A 35 -13.16 6.64 -7.50
N GLY A 36 -12.50 7.17 -6.46
CA GLY A 36 -11.91 6.35 -5.40
C GLY A 36 -12.95 5.72 -4.48
N TYR A 37 -12.67 4.48 -4.02
CA TYR A 37 -13.47 3.80 -3.01
C TYR A 37 -13.29 4.46 -1.64
N ARG A 38 -14.40 4.61 -0.89
CA ARG A 38 -14.43 5.13 0.46
C ARG A 38 -14.45 4.00 1.48
N GLU A 39 -14.10 4.31 2.72
CA GLU A 39 -14.00 3.31 3.79
C GLU A 39 -15.31 2.62 4.15
N ASN A 40 -16.46 3.19 3.81
CA ASN A 40 -17.79 2.64 4.03
C ASN A 40 -18.36 1.86 2.84
N GLU A 41 -17.58 1.67 1.76
CA GLU A 41 -18.01 0.87 0.61
C GLU A 41 -17.95 -0.62 0.92
N GLU A 42 -18.70 -1.39 0.11
CA GLU A 42 -18.88 -2.83 0.26
C GLU A 42 -17.56 -3.60 0.13
N LEU A 43 -17.34 -4.56 1.05
CA LEU A 43 -16.18 -5.44 1.05
C LEU A 43 -16.54 -6.78 0.43
N ASP A 44 -15.99 -7.05 -0.74
CA ASP A 44 -16.08 -8.35 -1.42
C ASP A 44 -14.92 -8.50 -2.43
N GLY A 45 -13.72 -8.77 -1.92
CA GLY A 45 -12.54 -8.98 -2.75
C GLY A 45 -12.72 -10.17 -3.69
N TYR A 46 -12.44 -9.99 -4.98
CA TYR A 46 -12.77 -10.93 -6.05
C TYR A 46 -11.97 -12.24 -5.99
N ASP A 47 -10.68 -12.16 -5.77
CA ASP A 47 -9.78 -13.34 -5.75
C ASP A 47 -9.51 -13.84 -4.32
N PRO A 48 -8.92 -15.05 -4.13
CA PRO A 48 -8.68 -15.60 -2.79
C PRO A 48 -7.82 -14.71 -1.89
N TYR A 49 -6.83 -13.99 -2.43
CA TYR A 49 -6.03 -13.03 -1.67
C TYR A 49 -6.90 -11.85 -1.21
N SER A 50 -7.57 -11.20 -2.15
CA SER A 50 -8.43 -10.04 -1.91
C SER A 50 -9.54 -10.37 -0.91
N ASN A 51 -10.22 -11.50 -1.10
CA ASN A 51 -11.28 -11.94 -0.20
C ASN A 51 -10.75 -12.33 1.18
N SER A 52 -9.56 -12.94 1.27
CA SER A 52 -8.93 -13.22 2.58
C SER A 52 -8.67 -11.95 3.39
N LYS A 53 -8.36 -10.83 2.71
CA LYS A 53 -8.20 -9.52 3.33
C LYS A 53 -9.55 -8.88 3.70
N SER A 54 -10.59 -9.03 2.87
CA SER A 54 -11.96 -8.65 3.25
C SER A 54 -12.43 -9.41 4.49
N CYS A 55 -12.18 -10.71 4.56
CA CYS A 55 -12.47 -11.52 5.76
C CYS A 55 -11.67 -11.03 6.98
N SER A 56 -10.40 -10.63 6.81
CA SER A 56 -9.59 -10.05 7.90
C SER A 56 -10.24 -8.80 8.47
N GLU A 57 -10.79 -7.94 7.63
CA GLU A 57 -11.51 -6.73 8.08
C GLU A 57 -12.82 -7.05 8.80
N LEU A 58 -13.62 -7.96 8.25
CA LEU A 58 -14.87 -8.39 8.89
C LEU A 58 -14.62 -9.02 10.27
N VAL A 59 -13.58 -9.83 10.39
CA VAL A 59 -13.16 -10.39 11.68
C VAL A 59 -12.71 -9.29 12.64
N THR A 60 -11.87 -8.34 12.19
CA THR A 60 -11.42 -7.21 13.01
C THR A 60 -12.61 -6.36 13.48
N HIS A 61 -13.56 -6.08 12.59
CA HIS A 61 -14.79 -5.36 12.93
C HIS A 61 -15.62 -6.09 14.01
N SER A 62 -15.79 -7.41 13.84
CA SER A 62 -16.52 -8.23 14.81
C SER A 62 -15.85 -8.22 16.19
N TYR A 63 -14.53 -8.41 16.22
CA TYR A 63 -13.75 -8.35 17.47
C TYR A 63 -13.82 -6.98 18.14
N LYS A 64 -13.68 -5.89 17.36
CA LYS A 64 -13.78 -4.51 17.85
C LYS A 64 -15.08 -4.30 18.61
N ARG A 65 -16.21 -4.75 18.07
CA ARG A 65 -17.54 -4.56 18.67
C ARG A 65 -17.84 -5.52 19.83
N SER A 66 -17.26 -6.72 19.82
CA SER A 66 -17.61 -7.78 20.79
C SER A 66 -16.69 -7.84 21.99
N PHE A 67 -15.43 -7.45 21.85
CA PHE A 67 -14.40 -7.67 22.86
C PHE A 67 -13.57 -6.45 23.23
N PHE A 68 -13.61 -5.40 22.38
CA PHE A 68 -12.81 -4.20 22.59
C PHE A 68 -13.65 -2.95 22.80
N THR A 69 -14.90 -3.15 23.25
CA THR A 69 -15.79 -2.12 23.78
C THR A 69 -16.24 -2.53 25.18
N ASP A 70 -16.55 -1.56 26.05
CA ASP A 70 -17.16 -1.80 27.35
C ASP A 70 -18.66 -2.08 27.25
N ILE A 71 -19.33 -2.19 28.40
CA ILE A 71 -20.76 -2.47 28.49
C ILE A 71 -21.62 -1.33 27.89
N ASP A 72 -21.12 -0.11 27.88
CA ASP A 72 -21.77 1.06 27.30
C ASP A 72 -21.45 1.23 25.79
N GLY A 73 -20.68 0.30 25.22
CA GLY A 73 -20.24 0.32 23.82
C GLY A 73 -19.08 1.27 23.55
N LEU A 74 -18.41 1.78 24.60
CA LEU A 74 -17.25 2.63 24.47
C LEU A 74 -15.99 1.79 24.19
N PRO A 75 -15.10 2.21 23.29
CA PRO A 75 -13.90 1.45 22.97
C PRO A 75 -12.91 1.45 24.14
N ILE A 76 -12.36 0.26 24.44
CA ILE A 76 -11.36 0.03 25.52
C ILE A 76 -9.94 -0.09 24.98
N ILE A 77 -9.79 -0.59 23.74
CA ILE A 77 -8.51 -0.67 23.03
C ILE A 77 -8.72 -0.04 21.65
N PRO A 78 -7.88 0.95 21.27
CA PRO A 78 -7.98 1.54 19.94
C PRO A 78 -7.56 0.54 18.87
N ILE A 79 -8.49 0.25 17.95
CA ILE A 79 -8.30 -0.67 16.84
C ILE A 79 -8.68 0.03 15.55
N SER A 80 -7.70 0.18 14.67
CA SER A 80 -7.91 0.70 13.31
C SER A 80 -7.61 -0.34 12.25
N THR A 81 -8.11 -0.07 11.05
CA THR A 81 -7.72 -0.78 9.83
C THR A 81 -7.22 0.22 8.81
N ALA A 82 -6.10 -0.07 8.16
CA ALA A 82 -5.55 0.73 7.07
C ALA A 82 -5.51 -0.08 5.77
N ARG A 83 -6.10 0.49 4.71
CA ARG A 83 -6.20 -0.09 3.37
C ARG A 83 -5.28 0.67 2.45
N ALA A 84 -4.17 0.05 2.04
CA ALA A 84 -3.23 0.68 1.13
C ALA A 84 -3.34 0.09 -0.28
N GLY A 85 -3.05 0.94 -1.26
CA GLY A 85 -2.94 0.56 -2.67
C GLY A 85 -1.61 -0.12 -3.01
N ASN A 86 -1.20 -0.02 -4.27
CA ASN A 86 0.03 -0.64 -4.74
C ASN A 86 1.26 0.05 -4.15
N VAL A 87 1.95 -0.65 -3.28
CA VAL A 87 3.18 -0.17 -2.63
C VAL A 87 4.39 -0.62 -3.44
N ILE A 88 5.25 0.33 -3.78
CA ILE A 88 6.51 0.10 -4.50
C ILE A 88 7.70 0.62 -3.70
N GLY A 89 8.86 -0.01 -3.85
CA GLY A 89 10.07 0.38 -3.11
C GLY A 89 11.27 -0.46 -3.51
N GLY A 90 12.44 -0.08 -3.02
CA GLY A 90 13.63 -0.90 -3.12
C GLY A 90 13.53 -2.18 -2.28
N GLY A 91 14.28 -3.23 -2.65
CA GLY A 91 14.35 -4.48 -1.87
C GLY A 91 13.18 -5.45 -2.05
N ASP A 92 12.23 -5.18 -2.95
CA ASP A 92 11.24 -6.17 -3.37
C ASP A 92 11.82 -7.06 -4.49
N PHE A 93 11.84 -8.37 -4.27
CA PHE A 93 12.33 -9.36 -5.23
C PHE A 93 11.25 -10.35 -5.66
N ALA A 94 9.98 -10.11 -5.30
CA ALA A 94 8.90 -11.01 -5.63
C ALA A 94 8.70 -11.14 -7.15
N SER A 95 8.35 -12.35 -7.60
CA SER A 95 7.98 -12.61 -8.99
C SER A 95 6.62 -11.99 -9.31
N ASP A 96 6.38 -11.72 -10.58
CA ASP A 96 5.12 -11.22 -11.11
C ASP A 96 4.67 -9.87 -10.49
N ARG A 97 5.65 -9.05 -10.08
CA ARG A 97 5.44 -7.66 -9.66
C ARG A 97 6.20 -6.73 -10.59
N ILE A 98 5.53 -5.65 -10.99
CA ILE A 98 6.01 -4.78 -12.07
C ILE A 98 7.40 -4.18 -11.79
N ILE A 99 7.66 -3.62 -10.62
CA ILE A 99 8.97 -3.02 -10.31
C ILE A 99 10.09 -4.06 -10.21
N PRO A 100 9.94 -5.16 -9.45
CA PRO A 100 10.91 -6.27 -9.49
C PRO A 100 11.17 -6.82 -10.89
N ASP A 101 10.14 -6.93 -11.73
CA ASP A 101 10.29 -7.40 -13.12
C ASP A 101 11.06 -6.40 -13.97
N CYS A 102 10.83 -5.09 -13.80
CA CYS A 102 11.62 -4.04 -14.45
C CYS A 102 13.10 -4.13 -14.06
N ILE A 103 13.40 -4.27 -12.76
CA ILE A 103 14.79 -4.39 -12.28
C ILE A 103 15.45 -5.66 -12.83
N ARG A 104 14.75 -6.80 -12.84
CA ARG A 104 15.29 -8.04 -13.39
C ARG A 104 15.61 -7.93 -14.89
N ALA A 105 14.72 -7.31 -15.67
CA ALA A 105 14.96 -7.06 -17.09
C ALA A 105 16.16 -6.13 -17.29
N ALA A 106 16.26 -5.07 -16.50
CA ALA A 106 17.38 -4.14 -16.52
C ALA A 106 18.73 -4.84 -16.28
N VAL A 107 18.80 -5.67 -15.25
CA VAL A 107 20.04 -6.44 -14.93
C VAL A 107 20.46 -7.39 -16.05
N LYS A 108 19.48 -7.93 -16.78
CA LYS A 108 19.73 -8.85 -17.89
C LYS A 108 19.89 -8.16 -19.24
N HIS A 109 19.72 -6.85 -19.32
CA HIS A 109 19.66 -6.07 -20.57
C HIS A 109 18.60 -6.60 -21.54
N GLU A 110 17.44 -7.01 -21.00
CA GLU A 110 16.28 -7.52 -21.75
C GLU A 110 15.16 -6.47 -21.79
N ASP A 111 14.26 -6.57 -22.78
CA ASP A 111 13.05 -5.75 -22.81
C ASP A 111 12.13 -6.13 -21.62
N ILE A 112 11.54 -5.10 -20.96
CA ILE A 112 10.57 -5.32 -19.89
C ILE A 112 9.27 -5.83 -20.51
N VAL A 113 8.76 -6.96 -20.03
CA VAL A 113 7.47 -7.52 -20.48
C VAL A 113 6.34 -6.98 -19.61
N VAL A 114 5.42 -6.22 -20.20
CA VAL A 114 4.22 -5.69 -19.53
C VAL A 114 2.99 -6.40 -20.07
N ARG A 115 2.31 -7.15 -19.20
CA ARG A 115 1.13 -7.97 -19.58
C ARG A 115 -0.17 -7.18 -19.63
N ASN A 116 -0.34 -6.18 -18.75
CA ASN A 116 -1.50 -5.30 -18.73
C ASN A 116 -1.07 -3.83 -18.51
N PRO A 117 -0.63 -3.14 -19.59
CA PRO A 117 -0.16 -1.76 -19.50
C PRO A 117 -1.26 -0.73 -19.24
N TYR A 118 -2.53 -1.09 -19.44
CA TYR A 118 -3.66 -0.16 -19.40
C TYR A 118 -4.35 -0.11 -18.04
N SER A 119 -4.03 -1.01 -17.12
CA SER A 119 -4.61 -1.00 -15.78
C SER A 119 -4.13 0.22 -14.98
N THR A 120 -5.07 0.97 -14.40
CA THR A 120 -4.79 2.12 -13.53
C THR A 120 -4.72 1.66 -12.08
N ARG A 121 -3.64 2.05 -11.38
CA ARG A 121 -3.38 1.67 -9.99
C ARG A 121 -2.88 2.86 -9.17
N PRO A 122 -3.20 2.90 -7.87
CA PRO A 122 -2.70 3.90 -6.93
C PRO A 122 -1.31 3.50 -6.41
N TYR A 123 -0.28 3.71 -7.23
CA TYR A 123 1.11 3.42 -6.84
C TYR A 123 1.64 4.46 -5.85
N GLN A 124 2.33 4.01 -4.81
CA GLN A 124 2.97 4.88 -3.83
C GLN A 124 4.26 4.27 -3.30
N HIS A 125 5.21 5.13 -2.92
CA HIS A 125 6.45 4.65 -2.28
C HIS A 125 6.15 4.01 -0.92
N VAL A 126 6.92 2.99 -0.55
CA VAL A 126 6.71 2.22 0.70
C VAL A 126 6.75 3.09 1.97
N LEU A 127 7.47 4.18 1.97
CA LEU A 127 7.53 5.11 3.11
C LEU A 127 6.20 5.84 3.35
N GLU A 128 5.37 6.07 2.30
CA GLU A 128 4.07 6.71 2.42
C GLU A 128 3.11 5.93 3.34
N PRO A 129 2.78 4.66 3.03
CA PRO A 129 1.91 3.90 3.90
C PRO A 129 2.55 3.59 5.25
N LEU A 130 3.86 3.35 5.33
CA LEU A 130 4.52 3.12 6.62
C LEU A 130 4.40 4.34 7.55
N TYR A 131 4.61 5.54 7.03
CA TYR A 131 4.41 6.77 7.80
C TYR A 131 2.95 6.93 8.26
N ALA A 132 1.99 6.71 7.36
CA ALA A 132 0.57 6.75 7.70
C ALA A 132 0.20 5.72 8.79
N TYR A 133 0.73 4.49 8.71
CA TYR A 133 0.46 3.45 9.69
C TYR A 133 1.00 3.82 11.09
N LEU A 134 2.22 4.34 11.15
CA LEU A 134 2.82 4.81 12.41
C LEU A 134 2.04 6.00 12.98
N LEU A 135 1.63 6.93 12.13
CA LEU A 135 0.82 8.08 12.52
C LEU A 135 -0.54 7.65 13.10
N ILE A 136 -1.26 6.74 12.43
CA ILE A 136 -2.53 6.20 12.91
C ILE A 136 -2.32 5.50 14.26
N ALA A 137 -1.31 4.62 14.35
CA ALA A 137 -1.04 3.86 15.57
C ALA A 137 -0.67 4.76 16.76
N MET A 138 0.08 5.81 16.53
CA MET A 138 0.45 6.82 17.53
C MET A 138 -0.76 7.65 17.95
N LYS A 139 -1.51 8.18 17.00
CA LYS A 139 -2.65 9.07 17.29
C LYS A 139 -3.78 8.35 18.00
N GLN A 140 -4.12 7.14 17.59
CA GLN A 140 -5.13 6.35 18.31
C GLN A 140 -4.66 5.87 19.69
N TYR A 141 -3.34 5.77 19.94
CA TYR A 141 -2.79 5.54 21.28
C TYR A 141 -2.98 6.78 22.19
N GLU A 142 -2.80 8.00 21.63
CA GLU A 142 -3.00 9.25 22.36
C GLU A 142 -4.48 9.51 22.65
N ASP A 143 -5.35 9.26 21.67
CA ASP A 143 -6.80 9.45 21.76
C ASP A 143 -7.52 8.34 20.96
N ILE A 144 -8.27 7.50 21.69
CA ILE A 144 -9.03 6.39 21.13
C ILE A 144 -10.08 6.82 20.08
N GLY A 145 -10.48 8.09 20.09
CA GLY A 145 -11.39 8.67 19.09
C GLY A 145 -10.84 8.64 17.66
N PHE A 146 -9.52 8.44 17.50
CA PHE A 146 -8.89 8.26 16.18
C PHE A 146 -8.96 6.82 15.65
N ALA A 147 -9.48 5.87 16.43
CA ALA A 147 -9.54 4.47 16.03
C ALA A 147 -10.68 4.19 15.03
N ASP A 148 -10.33 4.08 13.74
CA ASP A 148 -11.30 3.95 12.64
C ASP A 148 -10.69 3.17 11.43
N TYR A 149 -11.40 3.18 10.30
CA TYR A 149 -10.96 2.63 9.01
C TYR A 149 -10.38 3.76 8.16
N TYR A 150 -9.23 3.55 7.56
CA TYR A 150 -8.53 4.56 6.76
C TYR A 150 -8.02 3.98 5.45
N ASN A 151 -8.31 4.66 4.36
CA ASN A 151 -7.66 4.46 3.09
C ASN A 151 -6.33 5.22 3.06
N VAL A 152 -5.30 4.57 2.53
CA VAL A 152 -3.94 5.12 2.41
C VAL A 152 -3.47 4.98 0.97
N GLY A 153 -3.34 6.07 0.26
CA GLY A 153 -2.97 6.06 -1.14
C GLY A 153 -2.51 7.43 -1.64
N PRO A 154 -1.99 7.48 -2.86
CA PRO A 154 -1.55 8.71 -3.49
C PRO A 154 -2.74 9.61 -3.83
N ASP A 155 -2.44 10.81 -4.27
CA ASP A 155 -3.43 11.69 -4.89
C ASP A 155 -3.86 11.16 -6.26
N ASP A 156 -5.04 11.59 -6.72
CA ASP A 156 -5.61 11.15 -8.00
C ASP A 156 -4.68 11.36 -9.19
N VAL A 157 -3.87 12.43 -9.14
CA VAL A 157 -2.88 12.77 -10.17
C VAL A 157 -1.75 11.75 -10.26
N ASP A 158 -1.49 10.99 -9.19
CA ASP A 158 -0.47 9.94 -9.10
C ASP A 158 -1.05 8.52 -9.28
N CYS A 159 -2.31 8.41 -9.70
CA CYS A 159 -2.89 7.14 -10.13
C CYS A 159 -2.58 6.90 -11.60
N PHE A 160 -1.56 6.09 -11.86
CA PHE A 160 -1.01 5.87 -13.21
C PHE A 160 -1.44 4.54 -13.81
N GLN A 161 -1.51 4.50 -15.14
CA GLN A 161 -1.52 3.24 -15.87
C GLN A 161 -0.17 2.53 -15.70
N THR A 162 -0.20 1.21 -15.65
CA THR A 162 1.01 0.39 -15.49
C THR A 162 2.05 0.67 -16.59
N GLY A 163 1.62 0.92 -17.85
CA GLY A 163 2.52 1.30 -18.92
C GLY A 163 3.26 2.62 -18.64
N ALA A 164 2.53 3.65 -18.17
CA ALA A 164 3.14 4.94 -17.82
C ALA A 164 4.10 4.84 -16.62
N LEU A 165 3.81 3.95 -15.64
CA LEU A 165 4.75 3.63 -14.57
C LEU A 165 6.06 3.05 -15.11
N VAL A 166 5.96 2.13 -16.09
CA VAL A 166 7.14 1.51 -16.70
C VAL A 166 7.92 2.52 -17.55
N ASP A 167 7.24 3.46 -18.22
CA ASP A 167 7.89 4.58 -18.93
C ASP A 167 8.72 5.43 -17.95
N LEU A 168 8.18 5.75 -16.77
CA LEU A 168 8.93 6.45 -15.73
C LEU A 168 10.18 5.66 -15.30
N PHE A 169 10.04 4.36 -15.08
CA PHE A 169 11.17 3.50 -14.73
C PHE A 169 12.24 3.52 -15.82
N VAL A 170 11.86 3.29 -17.07
CA VAL A 170 12.77 3.26 -18.23
C VAL A 170 13.53 4.59 -18.37
N ASN A 171 12.82 5.71 -18.24
CA ASN A 171 13.43 7.04 -18.34
C ASN A 171 14.45 7.31 -17.23
N LYS A 172 14.13 6.91 -15.97
CA LYS A 172 15.03 7.12 -14.82
C LYS A 172 16.17 6.10 -14.76
N TRP A 173 15.93 4.88 -15.23
CA TRP A 173 16.99 3.88 -15.33
C TRP A 173 18.03 4.26 -16.38
N GLY A 174 17.56 4.68 -17.55
CA GLY A 174 18.40 5.01 -18.70
C GLY A 174 18.88 3.76 -19.44
N GLU A 175 20.09 3.81 -19.98
CA GLU A 175 20.80 2.70 -20.64
C GLU A 175 20.08 2.12 -21.87
N GLY A 176 19.18 2.90 -22.49
CA GLY A 176 18.44 2.49 -23.70
C GLY A 176 17.41 1.38 -23.47
N MET A 177 16.99 1.19 -22.21
CA MET A 177 15.94 0.23 -21.87
C MET A 177 14.64 0.49 -22.63
N ARG A 178 13.88 -0.58 -22.85
CA ARG A 178 12.57 -0.56 -23.50
C ARG A 178 11.63 -1.54 -22.83
N TRP A 179 10.34 -1.40 -23.09
CA TRP A 179 9.36 -2.39 -22.72
C TRP A 179 8.49 -2.81 -23.90
N VAL A 180 7.90 -4.00 -23.80
CA VAL A 180 7.02 -4.58 -24.81
C VAL A 180 5.69 -4.97 -24.17
N ASN A 181 4.60 -4.68 -24.88
CA ASN A 181 3.28 -5.14 -24.49
C ASN A 181 3.12 -6.60 -24.94
N LYS A 182 2.96 -7.50 -23.95
CA LYS A 182 2.62 -8.91 -24.20
C LYS A 182 1.35 -9.26 -23.43
N TYR A 183 0.25 -8.61 -23.81
CA TYR A 183 -1.06 -8.97 -23.29
C TYR A 183 -1.40 -10.41 -23.71
N ASP A 184 -1.51 -11.30 -22.73
CA ASP A 184 -1.70 -12.74 -22.93
C ASP A 184 -3.09 -13.24 -22.55
N GLY A 185 -4.02 -12.30 -22.23
CA GLY A 185 -5.36 -12.67 -21.75
C GLY A 185 -5.35 -13.33 -20.37
N GLY A 186 -4.31 -13.09 -19.57
CA GLY A 186 -4.13 -13.62 -18.22
C GLY A 186 -5.33 -13.43 -17.29
N PRO A 187 -5.26 -13.88 -16.02
CA PRO A 187 -6.38 -13.84 -15.10
C PRO A 187 -6.95 -12.42 -14.98
N HIS A 188 -8.26 -12.32 -14.78
CA HIS A 188 -8.98 -11.06 -14.68
C HIS A 188 -8.30 -10.17 -13.61
N GLU A 189 -7.66 -9.12 -14.05
CA GLU A 189 -7.13 -8.08 -13.20
C GLU A 189 -8.01 -6.84 -13.35
N ALA A 190 -8.43 -6.24 -12.22
CA ALA A 190 -9.21 -5.01 -12.24
C ALA A 190 -8.55 -3.97 -13.16
N ASN A 191 -9.32 -3.31 -14.04
CA ASN A 191 -8.78 -2.29 -14.93
C ASN A 191 -8.59 -0.97 -14.21
N PHE A 192 -9.44 -0.72 -13.22
CA PHE A 192 -9.47 0.54 -12.48
C PHE A 192 -9.63 0.29 -10.98
N LEU A 193 -8.73 0.84 -10.18
CA LEU A 193 -8.81 0.83 -8.74
C LEU A 193 -8.14 2.09 -8.18
N LYS A 194 -8.91 2.88 -7.43
CA LYS A 194 -8.45 4.07 -6.70
C LYS A 194 -9.03 4.08 -5.30
N LEU A 195 -8.39 4.82 -4.41
CA LEU A 195 -8.85 5.05 -3.03
C LEU A 195 -9.19 6.52 -2.82
N ASP A 196 -10.31 6.81 -2.16
CA ASP A 196 -10.56 8.13 -1.59
C ASP A 196 -9.90 8.20 -0.21
N CYS A 197 -8.83 8.97 -0.09
CA CYS A 197 -8.05 9.15 1.15
C CYS A 197 -8.44 10.43 1.91
N SER A 198 -9.54 11.08 1.55
CA SER A 198 -9.99 12.34 2.15
C SER A 198 -10.18 12.26 3.66
N LYS A 199 -10.61 11.11 4.17
CA LYS A 199 -10.77 10.86 5.60
C LYS A 199 -9.43 10.91 6.34
N LEU A 200 -8.43 10.20 5.87
CA LEU A 200 -7.08 10.20 6.45
C LEU A 200 -6.49 11.62 6.45
N LYS A 201 -6.57 12.31 5.32
CA LYS A 201 -6.10 13.69 5.15
C LYS A 201 -6.75 14.64 6.13
N LYS A 202 -8.09 14.59 6.23
CA LYS A 202 -8.86 15.47 7.13
C LYS A 202 -8.57 15.17 8.60
N THR A 203 -8.44 13.89 8.96
CA THR A 203 -8.29 13.47 10.36
C THR A 203 -6.90 13.79 10.92
N PHE A 204 -5.85 13.57 10.14
CA PHE A 204 -4.47 13.66 10.62
C PHE A 204 -3.65 14.79 9.99
N GLY A 205 -4.21 15.54 9.03
CA GLY A 205 -3.43 16.49 8.22
C GLY A 205 -2.37 15.77 7.35
N TRP A 206 -2.52 14.48 7.15
CA TRP A 206 -1.60 13.69 6.33
C TRP A 206 -1.78 14.02 4.85
N SER A 207 -0.69 14.02 4.12
CA SER A 207 -0.69 14.04 2.64
C SER A 207 0.49 13.23 2.13
N PRO A 208 0.41 12.66 0.93
CA PRO A 208 1.58 12.07 0.28
C PRO A 208 2.72 13.10 0.22
N ARG A 209 3.94 12.66 0.52
CA ARG A 209 5.14 13.49 0.52
C ARG A 209 5.90 13.41 -0.80
N TRP A 210 5.95 12.22 -1.36
CA TRP A 210 6.57 11.95 -2.66
C TRP A 210 5.51 11.62 -3.69
N ASN A 211 5.54 12.32 -4.82
CA ASN A 211 4.78 11.93 -6.00
C ASN A 211 5.40 10.69 -6.66
N LEU A 212 4.75 10.16 -7.69
CA LEU A 212 5.21 8.93 -8.32
C LEU A 212 6.56 9.08 -9.04
N ASP A 213 6.89 10.28 -9.56
CA ASP A 213 8.18 10.54 -10.21
C ASP A 213 9.33 10.49 -9.19
N GLU A 214 9.16 11.12 -8.02
CA GLU A 214 10.11 11.07 -6.90
C GLU A 214 10.23 9.65 -6.35
N ALA A 215 9.10 8.95 -6.15
CA ALA A 215 9.09 7.56 -5.71
C ALA A 215 9.92 6.66 -6.65
N MET A 216 9.74 6.81 -7.97
CA MET A 216 10.50 6.06 -8.97
C MET A 216 12.00 6.37 -8.93
N GLU A 217 12.36 7.64 -8.73
CA GLU A 217 13.76 8.04 -8.58
C GLU A 217 14.42 7.33 -7.39
N LYS A 218 13.75 7.30 -6.22
CA LYS A 218 14.24 6.62 -5.02
C LYS A 218 14.40 5.12 -5.22
N ILE A 219 13.48 4.48 -5.93
CA ILE A 219 13.56 3.06 -6.27
C ILE A 219 14.74 2.76 -7.18
N VAL A 220 14.96 3.56 -8.21
CA VAL A 220 16.08 3.40 -9.14
C VAL A 220 17.42 3.65 -8.42
N GLU A 221 17.52 4.71 -7.58
CA GLU A 221 18.69 5.00 -6.75
C GLU A 221 19.05 3.78 -5.88
N TRP A 222 18.09 3.28 -5.11
CA TRP A 222 18.28 2.11 -4.26
C TRP A 222 18.75 0.88 -5.05
N SER A 223 18.10 0.63 -6.18
CA SER A 223 18.39 -0.55 -7.01
C SER A 223 19.78 -0.49 -7.61
N LYS A 224 20.24 0.68 -8.06
CA LYS A 224 21.58 0.88 -8.59
C LYS A 224 22.66 0.72 -7.49
N VAL A 225 22.40 1.23 -6.28
CA VAL A 225 23.30 1.01 -5.12
C VAL A 225 23.42 -0.48 -4.81
N TRP A 226 22.29 -1.20 -4.77
CA TRP A 226 22.29 -2.64 -4.53
C TRP A 226 23.06 -3.42 -5.60
N LEU A 227 22.85 -3.12 -6.88
CA LEU A 227 23.53 -3.78 -7.99
C LEU A 227 25.03 -3.51 -8.01
N ALA A 228 25.45 -2.34 -7.58
CA ALA A 228 26.87 -1.99 -7.45
C ALA A 228 27.55 -2.62 -6.21
N GLY A 229 26.80 -3.39 -5.39
CA GLY A 229 27.31 -3.94 -4.13
C GLY A 229 27.55 -2.88 -3.06
N GLY A 230 26.91 -1.71 -3.18
CA GLY A 230 27.00 -0.61 -2.23
C GLY A 230 26.20 -0.86 -0.94
N ASP A 231 26.36 0.03 0.03
CA ASP A 231 25.66 -0.04 1.31
C ASP A 231 24.21 0.47 1.16
N VAL A 232 23.28 -0.47 0.96
CA VAL A 232 21.84 -0.18 0.83
C VAL A 232 21.24 0.40 2.11
N ARG A 233 21.83 0.14 3.29
CA ARG A 233 21.35 0.70 4.55
C ARG A 233 21.61 2.21 4.59
N VAL A 234 22.78 2.64 4.21
CA VAL A 234 23.11 4.08 4.10
C VAL A 234 22.18 4.76 3.09
N CYS A 235 21.87 4.10 1.97
CA CYS A 235 20.91 4.62 0.99
C CYS A 235 19.50 4.75 1.60
N MET A 236 19.03 3.73 2.33
CA MET A 236 17.72 3.74 2.99
C MET A 236 17.63 4.83 4.08
N ASP A 237 18.65 4.93 4.95
CA ASP A 237 18.70 5.94 6.00
C ASP A 237 18.63 7.35 5.41
N LYS A 238 19.38 7.61 4.33
CA LYS A 238 19.32 8.88 3.59
C LYS A 238 17.90 9.14 3.03
N GLN A 239 17.27 8.14 2.40
CA GLN A 239 15.92 8.29 1.84
C GLN A 239 14.86 8.52 2.94
N ILE A 240 15.00 7.89 4.10
CA ILE A 240 14.13 8.14 5.26
C ILE A 240 14.29 9.58 5.76
N ASP A 241 15.53 10.06 5.89
CA ASP A 241 15.80 11.44 6.32
C ASP A 241 15.21 12.44 5.32
N GLU A 242 15.42 12.23 4.01
CA GLU A 242 14.84 13.08 2.97
C GLU A 242 13.29 13.05 3.05
N PHE A 243 12.68 11.89 3.22
CA PHE A 243 11.23 11.74 3.35
C PHE A 243 10.67 12.46 4.56
N LEU A 244 11.36 12.45 5.68
CA LEU A 244 10.91 13.10 6.92
C LEU A 244 11.05 14.64 6.88
N ASN A 245 11.91 15.18 6.03
CA ASN A 245 12.20 16.61 5.93
C ASN A 245 11.40 17.34 4.83
N VAL A 246 10.49 16.66 4.15
CA VAL A 246 9.55 17.26 3.15
C VAL A 246 8.37 17.94 3.84
#